data_0c2105da58541a23dbfb3a3839835f9d
#
_entry.id   0c2105da58541a23dbfb3a3839835f9d
#
_cell.length_a   1.000
_cell.length_b   1.000
_cell.length_c   1.000
_cell.angle_alpha   90.00
_cell.angle_beta   90.00
_cell.angle_gamma   90.00
#
_symmetry.space_group_name_H-M   'P 1'
#
loop_
_entity.id
_entity.type
_entity.pdbx_description
1 polymer ?
#
loop_
_entity_poly.entity_id
_entity_poly.type
_entity_poly.pdbx_seq_one_letter_code
_entity_poly.pdbx_strand_id
1 'polypeptide(L)'
;MNLIKTPVKGMRDFLPEEMQIREYVINKIKNTYINFGYNIIETPIVEHIENLSSNQGGENEKLIFKILKRGEKLKEAEDIDLTDSGLRYDLTLPLSRFYANNANNLSYPFKSMQIGPVFRAERPQKGRYRQFTQCDIDILGENSIMAEIDLITATSTLLNQFPINYTIRINDRRILSSMALYAGFKEEDIDKVLISLDKLDKIGETGVKIELLAKGFDEETIQTYLNLFKREVINSPQDYCGNLFNDYLEDNVIENLENIIITTKNTCNANIIFDPTLVRGMSYYTGPIFEIASPEFQGSIGGGGRYDKMISKFINISTPACGFSIGFERLVSILLEKNFKVPETKEKCVFIIEKNMPLIDILKEANILRNQNKIVKVMYRNKNAKHQKEILLEEGYTNIKEFFNNK
;
A
#
# COMPACT_ATOMS: atom_id res chain seq x y z
N MET A 1 32.41 -24.20 1.32
CA MET A 1 31.41 -23.28 0.67
C MET A 1 31.30 -22.06 1.56
N ASN A 2 31.56 -20.84 1.05
CA ASN A 2 31.35 -19.63 1.83
C ASN A 2 29.87 -19.24 1.76
N LEU A 3 29.25 -19.04 2.91
CA LEU A 3 27.87 -18.55 3.00
C LEU A 3 27.78 -17.09 2.49
N ILE A 4 26.72 -16.79 1.77
CA ILE A 4 26.42 -15.44 1.28
C ILE A 4 25.82 -14.64 2.43
N LYS A 5 26.41 -13.48 2.77
CA LYS A 5 25.99 -12.64 3.90
C LYS A 5 24.95 -11.57 3.51
N THR A 6 24.74 -11.33 2.22
CA THR A 6 23.79 -10.32 1.73
C THR A 6 22.42 -10.94 1.45
N PRO A 7 21.33 -10.23 1.71
CA PRO A 7 20.00 -10.69 1.32
C PRO A 7 19.85 -10.84 -0.20
N VAL A 8 18.81 -11.55 -0.62
CA VAL A 8 18.48 -11.70 -2.04
C VAL A 8 18.27 -10.34 -2.68
N LYS A 9 18.75 -10.17 -3.93
CA LYS A 9 18.66 -8.89 -4.66
C LYS A 9 17.23 -8.33 -4.65
N GLY A 10 17.10 -7.10 -4.16
CA GLY A 10 15.81 -6.40 -4.06
C GLY A 10 15.04 -6.67 -2.76
N MET A 11 15.59 -7.46 -1.85
CA MET A 11 15.11 -7.63 -0.47
C MET A 11 16.07 -6.94 0.49
N ARG A 12 15.60 -6.61 1.71
CA ARG A 12 16.38 -5.86 2.70
C ARG A 12 16.25 -6.47 4.09
N ASP A 13 17.33 -6.33 4.87
CA ASP A 13 17.29 -6.38 6.32
C ASP A 13 16.98 -4.99 6.87
N PHE A 14 16.31 -4.93 8.00
CA PHE A 14 15.96 -3.68 8.68
C PHE A 14 16.68 -3.62 10.02
N LEU A 15 17.41 -2.53 10.26
CA LEU A 15 18.07 -2.30 11.54
C LEU A 15 17.07 -1.85 12.61
N PRO A 16 17.40 -2.02 13.92
CA PRO A 16 16.50 -1.69 15.01
C PRO A 16 15.90 -0.28 14.98
N GLU A 17 16.69 0.71 14.57
CA GLU A 17 16.21 2.12 14.46
C GLU A 17 15.12 2.27 13.40
N GLU A 18 15.34 1.71 12.21
CA GLU A 18 14.32 1.71 11.15
C GLU A 18 13.09 0.92 11.59
N MET A 19 13.28 -0.23 12.29
CA MET A 19 12.17 -1.03 12.81
C MET A 19 11.33 -0.30 13.84
N GLN A 20 11.90 0.59 14.67
CA GLN A 20 11.11 1.42 15.58
C GLN A 20 10.12 2.32 14.84
N ILE A 21 10.56 2.97 13.74
CA ILE A 21 9.70 3.80 12.90
C ILE A 21 8.64 2.92 12.21
N ARG A 22 9.03 1.79 11.67
CA ARG A 22 8.11 0.84 11.00
C ARG A 22 7.01 0.37 11.94
N GLU A 23 7.35 -0.07 13.15
CA GLU A 23 6.38 -0.50 14.17
C GLU A 23 5.48 0.65 14.62
N TYR A 24 6.02 1.85 14.79
CA TYR A 24 5.23 3.03 15.10
C TYR A 24 4.18 3.31 14.03
N VAL A 25 4.58 3.29 12.74
CA VAL A 25 3.68 3.50 11.60
C VAL A 25 2.62 2.40 11.55
N ILE A 26 3.00 1.12 11.68
CA ILE A 26 2.05 -0.01 11.69
C ILE A 26 1.03 0.15 12.82
N ASN A 27 1.45 0.53 14.02
CA ASN A 27 0.56 0.72 15.15
C ASN A 27 -0.41 1.89 14.91
N LYS A 28 0.06 2.99 14.29
CA LYS A 28 -0.82 4.10 13.90
C LYS A 28 -1.85 3.67 12.87
N ILE A 29 -1.45 2.91 11.85
CA ILE A 29 -2.34 2.35 10.83
C ILE A 29 -3.41 1.47 11.49
N LYS A 30 -2.99 0.49 12.30
CA LYS A 30 -3.91 -0.43 12.99
C LYS A 30 -4.93 0.31 13.85
N ASN A 31 -4.45 1.18 14.73
CA ASN A 31 -5.31 1.89 15.67
C ASN A 31 -6.30 2.82 14.94
N THR A 32 -5.85 3.52 13.90
CA THR A 32 -6.73 4.39 13.13
C THR A 32 -7.82 3.57 12.44
N TYR A 33 -7.46 2.53 11.71
CA TYR A 33 -8.43 1.76 10.94
C TYR A 33 -9.38 0.94 11.82
N ILE A 34 -8.92 0.43 12.97
CA ILE A 34 -9.81 -0.20 13.95
C ILE A 34 -10.88 0.79 14.45
N ASN A 35 -10.53 2.06 14.69
CA ASN A 35 -11.49 3.09 15.07
C ASN A 35 -12.53 3.40 13.98
N PHE A 36 -12.22 3.11 12.73
CA PHE A 36 -13.17 3.17 11.60
C PHE A 36 -13.95 1.87 11.39
N GLY A 37 -13.78 0.88 12.28
CA GLY A 37 -14.51 -0.39 12.23
C GLY A 37 -13.94 -1.42 11.26
N TYR A 38 -12.69 -1.27 10.80
CA TYR A 38 -12.04 -2.28 9.97
C TYR A 38 -11.58 -3.47 10.81
N ASN A 39 -11.86 -4.66 10.33
CA ASN A 39 -11.49 -5.93 10.94
C ASN A 39 -10.15 -6.41 10.41
N ILE A 40 -9.23 -6.72 11.32
CA ILE A 40 -7.93 -7.30 10.94
C ILE A 40 -8.14 -8.72 10.46
N ILE A 41 -7.65 -9.04 9.28
CA ILE A 41 -7.56 -10.39 8.75
C ILE A 41 -6.14 -10.70 8.27
N GLU A 42 -5.84 -11.97 8.14
CA GLU A 42 -4.59 -12.46 7.55
C GLU A 42 -4.89 -13.54 6.53
N THR A 43 -4.20 -13.48 5.40
CA THR A 43 -4.28 -14.48 4.33
C THR A 43 -2.89 -15.11 4.11
N PRO A 44 -2.80 -16.35 3.61
CA PRO A 44 -1.52 -16.98 3.30
C PRO A 44 -0.65 -16.16 2.33
N ILE A 45 0.66 -16.25 2.52
CA ILE A 45 1.65 -15.62 1.61
C ILE A 45 1.72 -16.38 0.28
N VAL A 46 1.52 -17.68 0.33
CA VAL A 46 1.52 -18.56 -0.85
C VAL A 46 0.09 -18.70 -1.37
N GLU A 47 -0.08 -18.47 -2.67
CA GLU A 47 -1.35 -18.56 -3.37
C GLU A 47 -1.25 -19.51 -4.56
N HIS A 48 -2.37 -20.06 -5.03
CA HIS A 48 -2.43 -20.89 -6.23
C HIS A 48 -1.98 -20.12 -7.45
N ILE A 49 -1.18 -20.77 -8.32
CA ILE A 49 -0.62 -20.11 -9.50
C ILE A 49 -1.73 -19.66 -10.48
N GLU A 50 -2.79 -20.42 -10.59
CA GLU A 50 -3.94 -20.12 -11.43
C GLU A 50 -4.62 -18.81 -11.00
N ASN A 51 -4.76 -18.58 -9.69
CA ASN A 51 -5.31 -17.33 -9.17
C ASN A 51 -4.40 -16.15 -9.47
N LEU A 52 -3.09 -16.33 -9.29
CA LEU A 52 -2.11 -15.27 -9.52
C LEU A 52 -2.02 -14.89 -11.01
N SER A 53 -2.06 -15.86 -11.91
CA SER A 53 -1.95 -15.65 -13.36
C SER A 53 -3.24 -15.08 -13.97
N SER A 54 -4.42 -15.46 -13.47
CA SER A 54 -5.72 -15.07 -14.05
C SER A 54 -6.08 -13.59 -13.91
N ASN A 55 -5.46 -12.87 -12.98
CA ASN A 55 -5.85 -11.51 -12.63
C ASN A 55 -4.87 -10.42 -13.06
N GLN A 56 -3.64 -10.79 -13.44
CA GLN A 56 -2.59 -9.80 -13.62
C GLN A 56 -2.43 -9.30 -15.07
N GLY A 57 -2.92 -10.02 -16.07
CA GLY A 57 -2.85 -9.65 -17.49
C GLY A 57 -1.41 -9.36 -17.98
N GLY A 58 -0.90 -10.17 -18.90
CA GLY A 58 0.31 -9.94 -19.68
C GLY A 58 1.61 -9.63 -18.93
N GLU A 59 1.93 -8.37 -18.70
CA GLU A 59 3.24 -7.97 -18.14
C GLU A 59 3.39 -8.28 -16.65
N ASN A 60 2.34 -8.19 -15.85
CA ASN A 60 2.39 -8.41 -14.42
C ASN A 60 2.61 -9.89 -14.05
N GLU A 61 2.19 -10.82 -14.89
CA GLU A 61 2.43 -12.25 -14.67
C GLU A 61 3.93 -12.58 -14.61
N LYS A 62 4.76 -11.86 -15.37
CA LYS A 62 6.23 -12.01 -15.36
C LYS A 62 6.87 -11.57 -14.03
N LEU A 63 6.12 -10.85 -13.20
CA LEU A 63 6.59 -10.33 -11.92
C LEU A 63 6.24 -11.24 -10.74
N ILE A 64 5.54 -12.37 -10.97
CA ILE A 64 5.17 -13.33 -9.93
C ILE A 64 6.39 -14.19 -9.56
N PHE A 65 6.67 -14.31 -8.27
CA PHE A 65 7.61 -15.30 -7.74
C PHE A 65 6.91 -16.66 -7.72
N LYS A 66 7.18 -17.49 -8.70
CA LYS A 66 6.63 -18.84 -8.82
C LYS A 66 7.36 -19.83 -7.91
N ILE A 67 6.63 -20.78 -7.33
CA ILE A 67 7.16 -21.84 -6.47
C ILE A 67 7.07 -23.17 -7.21
N LEU A 68 8.17 -23.91 -7.25
CA LEU A 68 8.24 -25.22 -7.89
C LEU A 68 7.36 -26.25 -7.15
N LYS A 69 6.73 -27.12 -7.90
CA LYS A 69 6.13 -28.34 -7.38
C LYS A 69 7.11 -29.14 -6.53
N ARG A 70 6.64 -30.03 -5.67
CA ARG A 70 7.47 -30.82 -4.77
C ARG A 70 7.26 -32.33 -4.95
N GLY A 71 8.29 -33.09 -4.64
CA GLY A 71 8.22 -34.57 -4.62
C GLY A 71 7.95 -35.17 -6.02
N GLU A 72 7.04 -36.14 -6.08
CA GLU A 72 6.69 -36.83 -7.31
C GLU A 72 6.07 -35.92 -8.35
N LYS A 73 5.24 -34.97 -7.93
CA LYS A 73 4.64 -33.97 -8.85
C LYS A 73 5.69 -33.17 -9.65
N LEU A 74 6.87 -32.92 -9.08
CA LEU A 74 7.94 -32.24 -9.78
C LEU A 74 8.67 -33.17 -10.76
N LYS A 75 8.79 -34.47 -10.40
CA LYS A 75 9.45 -35.46 -11.26
C LYS A 75 8.63 -35.79 -12.50
N GLU A 76 7.31 -35.74 -12.39
CA GLU A 76 6.36 -36.05 -13.45
C GLU A 76 5.95 -34.80 -14.27
N ALA A 77 6.41 -33.60 -13.86
CA ALA A 77 6.07 -32.34 -14.51
C ALA A 77 6.85 -32.19 -15.82
N GLU A 78 6.17 -31.76 -16.88
CA GLU A 78 6.79 -31.29 -18.10
C GLU A 78 7.35 -29.88 -17.91
N ASP A 79 8.29 -29.44 -18.74
CA ASP A 79 9.00 -28.14 -18.62
C ASP A 79 8.07 -26.91 -18.51
N ILE A 80 6.84 -27.02 -18.98
CA ILE A 80 5.83 -25.93 -18.97
C ILE A 80 5.03 -25.88 -17.66
N ASP A 81 4.95 -26.99 -16.92
CA ASP A 81 4.09 -27.16 -15.74
C ASP A 81 4.87 -27.41 -14.43
N LEU A 82 5.99 -26.73 -14.27
CA LEU A 82 6.88 -26.91 -13.10
C LEU A 82 6.36 -26.27 -11.81
N THR A 83 5.34 -25.41 -11.88
CA THR A 83 4.88 -24.59 -10.74
C THR A 83 3.39 -24.78 -10.49
N ASP A 84 2.97 -24.85 -9.21
CA ASP A 84 1.56 -24.94 -8.78
C ASP A 84 1.16 -23.82 -7.83
N SER A 85 2.10 -23.00 -7.41
CA SER A 85 1.87 -21.94 -6.45
C SER A 85 2.88 -20.80 -6.67
N GLY A 86 2.63 -19.67 -6.00
CA GLY A 86 3.52 -18.52 -6.04
C GLY A 86 3.37 -17.65 -4.80
N LEU A 87 4.25 -16.68 -4.65
CA LEU A 87 4.14 -15.68 -3.61
C LEU A 87 3.13 -14.61 -4.03
N ARG A 88 2.24 -14.22 -3.11
CA ARG A 88 1.21 -13.21 -3.38
C ARG A 88 1.81 -11.90 -3.88
N TYR A 89 1.24 -11.40 -4.97
CA TYR A 89 1.67 -10.16 -5.64
C TYR A 89 1.09 -8.90 -4.96
N ASP A 90 -0.12 -9.02 -4.41
CA ASP A 90 -0.85 -8.01 -3.65
C ASP A 90 -1.68 -8.68 -2.53
N LEU A 91 -2.46 -7.89 -1.79
CA LEU A 91 -3.39 -8.39 -0.77
C LEU A 91 -4.84 -8.49 -1.28
N THR A 92 -5.17 -7.89 -2.42
CA THR A 92 -6.54 -7.83 -2.97
C THR A 92 -7.01 -9.18 -3.49
N LEU A 93 -6.15 -9.90 -4.21
CA LEU A 93 -6.48 -11.24 -4.71
C LEU A 93 -6.71 -12.25 -3.57
N PRO A 94 -5.80 -12.37 -2.58
CA PRO A 94 -6.04 -13.21 -1.41
C PRO A 94 -7.30 -12.83 -0.62
N LEU A 95 -7.62 -11.52 -0.52
CA LEU A 95 -8.86 -11.05 0.09
C LEU A 95 -10.08 -11.55 -0.66
N SER A 96 -10.07 -11.46 -1.99
CA SER A 96 -11.20 -11.90 -2.83
C SER A 96 -11.47 -13.39 -2.65
N ARG A 97 -10.42 -14.22 -2.62
CA ARG A 97 -10.53 -15.65 -2.31
C ARG A 97 -11.02 -15.90 -0.87
N PHE A 98 -10.48 -15.15 0.11
CA PHE A 98 -10.89 -15.25 1.51
C PHE A 98 -12.38 -14.93 1.66
N TYR A 99 -12.83 -13.83 1.07
CA TYR A 99 -14.25 -13.44 1.12
C TYR A 99 -15.14 -14.46 0.46
N ALA A 100 -14.76 -14.97 -0.71
CA ALA A 100 -15.51 -16.02 -1.41
C ALA A 100 -15.75 -17.27 -0.55
N ASN A 101 -14.76 -17.66 0.27
CA ASN A 101 -14.88 -18.81 1.16
C ASN A 101 -15.65 -18.53 2.46
N ASN A 102 -15.72 -17.28 2.90
CA ASN A 102 -16.16 -16.95 4.27
C ASN A 102 -17.33 -15.96 4.32
N ALA A 103 -17.88 -15.52 3.18
CA ALA A 103 -18.88 -14.45 3.10
C ALA A 103 -20.06 -14.65 4.06
N ASN A 104 -20.53 -15.89 4.22
CA ASN A 104 -21.65 -16.23 5.11
C ASN A 104 -21.35 -16.04 6.62
N ASN A 105 -20.09 -15.91 6.99
CA ASN A 105 -19.63 -15.76 8.37
C ASN A 105 -19.14 -14.33 8.66
N LEU A 106 -19.19 -13.45 7.66
CA LEU A 106 -18.69 -12.06 7.76
C LEU A 106 -19.86 -11.07 7.86
N SER A 107 -19.60 -9.91 8.42
CA SER A 107 -20.57 -8.79 8.40
C SER A 107 -20.82 -8.32 6.97
N TYR A 108 -21.96 -7.70 6.72
CA TYR A 108 -22.27 -7.09 5.44
C TYR A 108 -22.73 -5.63 5.68
N PRO A 109 -22.09 -4.62 5.08
CA PRO A 109 -20.82 -4.72 4.34
C PRO A 109 -19.66 -5.17 5.23
N PHE A 110 -18.65 -5.82 4.64
CA PHE A 110 -17.45 -6.26 5.35
C PHE A 110 -16.31 -5.27 5.14
N LYS A 111 -15.82 -4.73 6.24
CA LYS A 111 -14.67 -3.81 6.28
C LYS A 111 -13.43 -4.57 6.74
N SER A 112 -12.49 -4.80 5.85
CA SER A 112 -11.25 -5.56 6.12
C SER A 112 -10.03 -4.66 6.20
N MET A 113 -9.08 -5.04 7.05
CA MET A 113 -7.71 -4.51 7.07
C MET A 113 -6.72 -5.64 6.99
N GLN A 114 -5.77 -5.55 6.05
CA GLN A 114 -4.66 -6.47 5.93
C GLN A 114 -3.33 -5.71 5.97
N ILE A 115 -2.37 -6.22 6.73
CA ILE A 115 -1.00 -5.70 6.75
C ILE A 115 -0.07 -6.90 6.58
N GLY A 116 0.71 -6.90 5.52
CA GLY A 116 1.60 -8.03 5.28
C GLY A 116 2.53 -7.88 4.09
N PRO A 117 3.54 -8.75 4.00
CA PRO A 117 4.48 -8.72 2.89
C PRO A 117 3.84 -9.20 1.60
N VAL A 118 4.21 -8.54 0.51
CA VAL A 118 3.89 -8.92 -0.87
C VAL A 118 5.18 -8.94 -1.70
N PHE A 119 5.15 -9.63 -2.84
CA PHE A 119 6.36 -9.97 -3.57
C PHE A 119 6.19 -9.67 -5.07
N ARG A 120 7.13 -8.87 -5.62
CA ARG A 120 7.14 -8.51 -7.04
C ARG A 120 8.55 -8.61 -7.61
N ALA A 121 8.75 -9.39 -8.65
CA ALA A 121 10.06 -9.59 -9.29
C ALA A 121 10.51 -8.36 -10.12
N GLU A 122 10.09 -7.15 -9.74
CA GLU A 122 10.45 -5.90 -10.39
C GLU A 122 11.95 -5.58 -10.26
N ARG A 123 12.42 -4.65 -11.12
CA ARG A 123 13.75 -4.07 -10.97
C ARG A 123 13.78 -3.19 -9.70
N PRO A 124 14.64 -3.49 -8.71
CA PRO A 124 14.73 -2.72 -7.48
C PRO A 124 15.15 -1.27 -7.73
N GLN A 125 14.50 -0.34 -7.04
CA GLN A 125 14.86 1.08 -7.00
C GLN A 125 14.40 1.69 -5.67
N LYS A 126 14.74 2.95 -5.39
CA LYS A 126 14.34 3.63 -4.15
C LYS A 126 12.82 3.54 -3.95
N GLY A 127 12.38 3.04 -2.78
CA GLY A 127 10.96 2.85 -2.46
C GLY A 127 10.25 1.74 -3.24
N ARG A 128 10.98 0.94 -4.06
CA ARG A 128 10.48 -0.26 -4.73
C ARG A 128 11.38 -1.44 -4.47
N TYR A 129 10.90 -2.37 -3.71
CA TYR A 129 11.59 -3.60 -3.33
C TYR A 129 10.84 -4.81 -3.90
N ARG A 130 11.53 -5.94 -3.99
CA ARG A 130 10.93 -7.20 -4.40
C ARG A 130 10.08 -7.84 -3.31
N GLN A 131 10.38 -7.53 -2.06
CA GLN A 131 9.56 -7.82 -0.90
C GLN A 131 9.29 -6.49 -0.19
N PHE A 132 8.02 -6.18 0.03
CA PHE A 132 7.59 -4.96 0.71
C PHE A 132 6.26 -5.18 1.43
N THR A 133 5.95 -4.30 2.38
CA THR A 133 4.71 -4.37 3.14
C THR A 133 3.63 -3.56 2.45
N GLN A 134 2.46 -4.16 2.25
CA GLN A 134 1.22 -3.44 1.96
C GLN A 134 0.39 -3.30 3.23
N CYS A 135 -0.35 -2.19 3.31
CA CYS A 135 -1.30 -1.90 4.38
C CYS A 135 -2.60 -1.49 3.70
N ASP A 136 -3.47 -2.45 3.53
CA ASP A 136 -4.67 -2.32 2.73
C ASP A 136 -5.91 -2.30 3.63
N ILE A 137 -6.86 -1.45 3.27
CA ILE A 137 -8.23 -1.46 3.79
C ILE A 137 -9.20 -1.59 2.62
N ASP A 138 -10.21 -2.43 2.80
CA ASP A 138 -11.20 -2.73 1.77
C ASP A 138 -12.60 -2.81 2.38
N ILE A 139 -13.59 -2.37 1.61
CA ILE A 139 -15.00 -2.49 1.93
C ILE A 139 -15.67 -3.33 0.85
N LEU A 140 -16.25 -4.45 1.26
CA LEU A 140 -16.89 -5.43 0.39
C LEU A 140 -18.40 -5.46 0.68
N GLY A 141 -19.22 -5.33 -0.36
CA GLY A 141 -20.67 -5.34 -0.24
C GLY A 141 -21.32 -3.96 -0.16
N GLU A 142 -20.56 -2.83 -0.20
CA GLU A 142 -21.13 -1.48 -0.22
C GLU A 142 -21.12 -0.91 -1.65
N ASN A 143 -22.32 -0.70 -2.20
CA ASN A 143 -22.50 -0.22 -3.57
C ASN A 143 -22.53 1.31 -3.69
N SER A 144 -22.84 2.01 -2.60
CA SER A 144 -22.90 3.47 -2.59
C SER A 144 -21.52 4.12 -2.46
N ILE A 145 -21.46 5.43 -2.65
CA ILE A 145 -20.24 6.24 -2.46
C ILE A 145 -19.74 6.28 -1.01
N MET A 146 -20.49 5.72 -0.07
CA MET A 146 -20.05 5.61 1.33
C MET A 146 -18.76 4.81 1.46
N ALA A 147 -18.51 3.83 0.59
CA ALA A 147 -17.26 3.09 0.59
C ALA A 147 -16.06 4.01 0.31
N GLU A 148 -16.12 4.82 -0.73
CA GLU A 148 -15.08 5.78 -1.08
C GLU A 148 -14.88 6.84 0.00
N ILE A 149 -15.98 7.41 0.51
CA ILE A 149 -15.94 8.43 1.56
C ILE A 149 -15.27 7.88 2.82
N ASP A 150 -15.64 6.69 3.25
CA ASP A 150 -15.07 6.03 4.44
C ASP A 150 -13.57 5.76 4.27
N LEU A 151 -13.17 5.14 3.14
CA LEU A 151 -11.77 4.84 2.83
C LEU A 151 -10.90 6.10 2.78
N ILE A 152 -11.37 7.16 2.12
CA ILE A 152 -10.65 8.43 2.01
C ILE A 152 -10.55 9.11 3.37
N THR A 153 -11.64 9.11 4.15
CA THR A 153 -11.67 9.71 5.49
C THR A 153 -10.73 8.97 6.44
N ALA A 154 -10.77 7.64 6.47
CA ALA A 154 -9.89 6.83 7.29
C ALA A 154 -8.41 7.05 6.93
N THR A 155 -8.10 7.06 5.63
CA THR A 155 -6.75 7.29 5.13
C THR A 155 -6.25 8.70 5.42
N SER A 156 -7.08 9.74 5.24
CA SER A 156 -6.72 11.11 5.57
C SER A 156 -6.49 11.29 7.07
N THR A 157 -7.36 10.71 7.90
CA THR A 157 -7.20 10.70 9.37
C THR A 157 -5.89 10.05 9.80
N LEU A 158 -5.49 8.99 9.12
CA LEU A 158 -4.19 8.34 9.35
C LEU A 158 -3.03 9.24 8.94
N LEU A 159 -3.04 9.76 7.72
CA LEU A 159 -1.93 10.54 7.16
C LEU A 159 -1.70 11.84 7.93
N ASN A 160 -2.77 12.47 8.43
CA ASN A 160 -2.69 13.67 9.27
C ASN A 160 -1.97 13.45 10.62
N GLN A 161 -1.70 12.20 11.02
CA GLN A 161 -0.89 11.89 12.21
C GLN A 161 0.61 11.89 11.96
N PHE A 162 1.04 12.05 10.71
CA PHE A 162 2.45 12.08 10.33
C PHE A 162 2.85 13.47 9.84
N PRO A 163 4.11 13.87 10.01
CA PRO A 163 4.61 15.17 9.55
C PRO A 163 4.93 15.13 8.04
N ILE A 164 3.93 14.82 7.22
CA ILE A 164 4.05 14.73 5.76
C ILE A 164 3.03 15.62 5.08
N ASN A 165 3.40 16.15 3.91
CA ASN A 165 2.47 16.82 3.01
C ASN A 165 1.96 15.81 1.97
N TYR A 166 0.66 15.81 1.75
CA TYR A 166 0.06 14.93 0.77
C TYR A 166 -1.15 15.56 0.09
N THR A 167 -1.47 15.04 -1.08
CA THR A 167 -2.71 15.36 -1.80
C THR A 167 -3.29 14.05 -2.30
N ILE A 168 -4.57 13.82 -2.08
CA ILE A 168 -5.31 12.72 -2.69
C ILE A 168 -5.83 13.21 -4.04
N ARG A 169 -5.32 12.62 -5.12
CA ARG A 169 -5.84 12.79 -6.48
C ARG A 169 -6.97 11.78 -6.67
N ILE A 170 -8.11 12.21 -7.18
CA ILE A 170 -9.25 11.34 -7.46
C ILE A 170 -9.73 11.53 -8.89
N ASN A 171 -10.15 10.44 -9.51
CA ASN A 171 -10.79 10.39 -10.81
C ASN A 171 -11.81 9.24 -10.82
N ASP A 172 -12.50 9.05 -11.93
CA ASP A 172 -13.35 7.87 -12.15
C ASP A 172 -12.99 7.21 -13.48
N ARG A 173 -12.84 5.89 -13.46
CA ARG A 173 -12.51 5.13 -14.68
C ARG A 173 -13.56 5.31 -15.77
N ARG A 174 -14.83 5.50 -15.41
CA ARG A 174 -15.92 5.72 -16.34
C ARG A 174 -15.76 7.05 -17.09
N ILE A 175 -15.27 8.10 -16.43
CA ILE A 175 -14.92 9.38 -17.08
C ILE A 175 -13.81 9.14 -18.10
N LEU A 176 -12.74 8.43 -17.75
CA LEU A 176 -11.65 8.13 -18.67
C LEU A 176 -12.12 7.32 -19.89
N SER A 177 -13.02 6.35 -19.65
CA SER A 177 -13.63 5.55 -20.72
C SER A 177 -14.50 6.42 -21.64
N SER A 178 -15.32 7.30 -21.07
CA SER A 178 -16.18 8.21 -21.83
C SER A 178 -15.37 9.21 -22.66
N MET A 179 -14.25 9.70 -22.13
CA MET A 179 -13.30 10.53 -22.89
C MET A 179 -12.71 9.78 -24.10
N ALA A 180 -12.39 8.49 -23.92
CA ALA A 180 -11.89 7.67 -25.03
C ALA A 180 -12.96 7.43 -26.11
N LEU A 181 -14.19 7.10 -25.70
CA LEU A 181 -15.33 6.94 -26.61
C LEU A 181 -15.63 8.23 -27.37
N TYR A 182 -15.68 9.36 -26.65
CA TYR A 182 -15.87 10.69 -27.26
C TYR A 182 -14.80 11.00 -28.32
N ALA A 183 -13.56 10.61 -28.07
CA ALA A 183 -12.48 10.81 -29.02
C ALA A 183 -12.56 9.89 -30.26
N GLY A 184 -13.39 8.84 -30.23
CA GLY A 184 -13.63 7.92 -31.34
C GLY A 184 -13.00 6.52 -31.18
N PHE A 185 -12.44 6.20 -30.01
CA PHE A 185 -12.00 4.81 -29.74
C PHE A 185 -13.22 3.90 -29.58
N LYS A 186 -13.04 2.62 -29.91
CA LYS A 186 -14.07 1.59 -29.70
C LYS A 186 -14.06 1.09 -28.27
N GLU A 187 -15.21 0.65 -27.76
CA GLU A 187 -15.37 0.11 -26.42
C GLU A 187 -14.40 -1.05 -26.13
N GLU A 188 -14.18 -1.95 -27.09
CA GLU A 188 -13.26 -3.09 -26.99
C GLU A 188 -11.78 -2.72 -26.84
N ASP A 189 -11.42 -1.47 -27.16
CA ASP A 189 -10.04 -0.97 -27.12
C ASP A 189 -9.74 -0.08 -25.91
N ILE A 190 -10.74 0.30 -25.14
CA ILE A 190 -10.61 1.22 -23.99
C ILE A 190 -9.52 0.77 -23.03
N ASP A 191 -9.48 -0.52 -22.66
CA ASP A 191 -8.46 -1.04 -21.75
C ASP A 191 -7.04 -0.86 -22.30
N LYS A 192 -6.84 -1.09 -23.61
CA LYS A 192 -5.54 -0.91 -24.28
C LYS A 192 -5.12 0.56 -24.29
N VAL A 193 -6.09 1.47 -24.47
CA VAL A 193 -5.87 2.93 -24.45
C VAL A 193 -5.50 3.39 -23.06
N LEU A 194 -6.25 2.98 -22.03
CA LEU A 194 -6.00 3.37 -20.65
C LEU A 194 -4.66 2.83 -20.12
N ILE A 195 -4.25 1.60 -20.52
CA ILE A 195 -2.92 1.06 -20.17
C ILE A 195 -1.79 1.92 -20.76
N SER A 196 -1.97 2.47 -21.96
CA SER A 196 -0.98 3.39 -22.54
C SER A 196 -0.98 4.74 -21.82
N LEU A 197 -2.18 5.24 -21.47
CA LEU A 197 -2.37 6.50 -20.75
C LEU A 197 -1.77 6.46 -19.34
N ASP A 198 -1.80 5.33 -18.63
CA ASP A 198 -1.17 5.16 -17.31
C ASP A 198 0.35 5.47 -17.30
N LYS A 199 0.92 5.52 -18.47
CA LYS A 199 2.34 5.87 -18.64
C LYS A 199 2.58 7.38 -18.86
N LEU A 200 1.50 8.19 -18.92
CA LEU A 200 1.59 9.61 -19.26
C LEU A 200 2.61 10.36 -18.41
N ASP A 201 2.58 10.15 -17.09
CA ASP A 201 3.53 10.79 -16.16
C ASP A 201 4.99 10.35 -16.37
N LYS A 202 5.22 9.20 -17.03
CA LYS A 202 6.57 8.60 -17.22
C LYS A 202 7.18 8.91 -18.59
N ILE A 203 6.36 8.82 -19.64
CA ILE A 203 6.84 8.94 -21.03
C ILE A 203 6.31 10.20 -21.74
N GLY A 204 5.46 10.98 -21.05
CA GLY A 204 4.86 12.19 -21.59
C GLY A 204 3.85 11.92 -22.72
N GLU A 205 3.19 12.99 -23.17
CA GLU A 205 2.20 12.94 -24.26
C GLU A 205 2.75 12.31 -25.55
N THR A 206 3.96 12.70 -25.92
CA THR A 206 4.64 12.17 -27.12
C THR A 206 4.85 10.65 -27.03
N GLY A 207 5.28 10.16 -25.87
CA GLY A 207 5.49 8.73 -25.66
C GLY A 207 4.17 7.94 -25.71
N VAL A 208 3.11 8.46 -25.10
CA VAL A 208 1.77 7.85 -25.18
C VAL A 208 1.26 7.84 -26.62
N LYS A 209 1.41 8.93 -27.36
CA LYS A 209 1.05 9.00 -28.78
C LYS A 209 1.76 7.93 -29.62
N ILE A 210 3.07 7.80 -29.45
CA ILE A 210 3.87 6.77 -30.15
C ILE A 210 3.38 5.36 -29.81
N GLU A 211 3.10 5.07 -28.55
CA GLU A 211 2.62 3.76 -28.12
C GLU A 211 1.23 3.43 -28.70
N LEU A 212 0.32 4.40 -28.73
CA LEU A 212 -1.02 4.20 -29.30
C LEU A 212 -0.96 4.02 -30.84
N LEU A 213 -0.12 4.78 -31.53
CA LEU A 213 0.14 4.57 -32.97
C LEU A 213 0.69 3.18 -33.24
N ALA A 214 1.63 2.69 -32.44
CA ALA A 214 2.20 1.36 -32.56
C ALA A 214 1.16 0.23 -32.31
N LYS A 215 0.09 0.52 -31.56
CA LYS A 215 -1.06 -0.37 -31.38
C LYS A 215 -2.08 -0.31 -32.54
N GLY A 216 -1.85 0.54 -33.54
CA GLY A 216 -2.66 0.63 -34.75
C GLY A 216 -3.84 1.60 -34.64
N PHE A 217 -3.87 2.50 -33.65
CA PHE A 217 -4.91 3.50 -33.52
C PHE A 217 -4.67 4.69 -34.46
N ASP A 218 -5.76 5.32 -34.89
CA ASP A 218 -5.73 6.47 -35.76
C ASP A 218 -5.16 7.72 -35.08
N GLU A 219 -4.36 8.51 -35.80
CA GLU A 219 -3.65 9.67 -35.28
C GLU A 219 -4.62 10.81 -34.86
N GLU A 220 -5.70 11.05 -35.61
CA GLU A 220 -6.68 12.08 -35.30
C GLU A 220 -7.44 11.75 -34.02
N THR A 221 -7.84 10.49 -33.88
CA THR A 221 -8.48 9.96 -32.65
C THR A 221 -7.56 10.11 -31.44
N ILE A 222 -6.28 9.73 -31.56
CA ILE A 222 -5.27 9.87 -30.50
C ILE A 222 -5.11 11.35 -30.12
N GLN A 223 -4.99 12.23 -31.12
CA GLN A 223 -4.80 13.67 -30.87
C GLN A 223 -6.01 14.29 -30.18
N THR A 224 -7.21 13.93 -30.60
CA THR A 224 -8.47 14.36 -29.98
C THR A 224 -8.51 13.96 -28.51
N TYR A 225 -8.14 12.70 -28.22
CA TYR A 225 -8.09 12.20 -26.84
C TYR A 225 -7.06 12.94 -25.98
N LEU A 226 -5.82 13.09 -26.46
CA LEU A 226 -4.76 13.76 -25.71
C LEU A 226 -5.07 15.25 -25.48
N ASN A 227 -5.78 15.91 -26.38
CA ASN A 227 -6.19 17.30 -26.22
C ASN A 227 -7.21 17.48 -25.07
N LEU A 228 -8.00 16.47 -24.72
CA LEU A 228 -8.90 16.53 -23.58
C LEU A 228 -8.16 16.77 -22.27
N PHE A 229 -6.96 16.20 -22.10
CA PHE A 229 -6.15 16.36 -20.89
C PHE A 229 -5.47 17.74 -20.77
N LYS A 230 -5.50 18.56 -21.81
CA LYS A 230 -4.99 19.95 -21.79
C LYS A 230 -6.03 20.95 -21.31
N ARG A 231 -7.28 20.52 -21.09
CA ARG A 231 -8.34 21.39 -20.55
C ARG A 231 -8.00 21.73 -19.10
N GLU A 232 -8.18 22.99 -18.74
CA GLU A 232 -8.00 23.42 -17.36
C GLU A 232 -9.05 22.76 -16.45
N VAL A 233 -8.60 22.24 -15.32
CA VAL A 233 -9.48 21.81 -14.23
C VAL A 233 -9.64 23.02 -13.32
N ILE A 234 -10.73 23.75 -13.48
CA ILE A 234 -10.90 25.01 -12.77
C ILE A 234 -11.28 24.74 -11.30
N ASN A 235 -12.34 23.95 -11.04
CA ASN A 235 -12.80 23.74 -9.67
C ASN A 235 -13.34 22.32 -9.40
N SER A 236 -13.96 21.65 -10.37
CA SER A 236 -14.73 20.44 -10.11
C SER A 236 -14.77 19.46 -11.28
N PRO A 237 -15.15 18.19 -11.06
CA PRO A 237 -15.50 17.25 -12.12
C PRO A 237 -16.55 17.80 -13.09
N GLN A 238 -17.58 18.49 -12.57
CA GLN A 238 -18.66 19.07 -13.40
C GLN A 238 -18.12 20.16 -14.33
N ASP A 239 -17.26 21.04 -13.83
CA ASP A 239 -16.66 22.11 -14.66
C ASP A 239 -15.79 21.53 -15.78
N TYR A 240 -15.08 20.44 -15.50
CA TYR A 240 -14.24 19.77 -16.49
C TYR A 240 -15.04 19.00 -17.53
N CYS A 241 -15.99 18.17 -17.10
CA CYS A 241 -16.76 17.31 -17.97
C CYS A 241 -17.87 18.11 -18.71
N GLY A 242 -18.54 19.04 -18.03
CA GLY A 242 -19.70 19.74 -18.56
C GLY A 242 -20.73 18.76 -19.12
N ASN A 243 -21.21 19.02 -20.31
CA ASN A 243 -22.12 18.14 -21.06
C ASN A 243 -21.37 17.32 -22.15
N LEU A 244 -20.01 17.41 -22.19
CA LEU A 244 -19.22 16.88 -23.31
C LEU A 244 -19.31 15.38 -23.46
N PHE A 245 -19.48 14.68 -22.33
CA PHE A 245 -19.44 13.22 -22.28
C PHE A 245 -20.80 12.58 -21.97
N ASN A 246 -21.91 13.36 -21.94
CA ASN A 246 -23.23 12.85 -21.53
C ASN A 246 -23.70 11.64 -22.33
N ASP A 247 -23.38 11.56 -23.62
CA ASP A 247 -23.78 10.45 -24.49
C ASP A 247 -23.00 9.14 -24.18
N TYR A 248 -21.92 9.22 -23.39
CA TYR A 248 -21.01 8.12 -23.12
C TYR A 248 -20.85 7.83 -21.62
N LEU A 249 -21.34 8.72 -20.74
CA LEU A 249 -21.17 8.63 -19.31
C LEU A 249 -22.46 8.18 -18.65
N GLU A 250 -22.34 7.22 -17.74
CA GLU A 250 -23.48 6.77 -16.91
C GLU A 250 -24.01 7.93 -16.04
N ASP A 251 -25.32 7.90 -15.76
CA ASP A 251 -25.95 8.86 -14.88
C ASP A 251 -25.28 8.89 -13.49
N ASN A 252 -25.25 10.07 -12.88
CA ASN A 252 -24.74 10.33 -11.52
C ASN A 252 -23.25 10.12 -11.29
N VAL A 253 -22.43 9.74 -12.29
CA VAL A 253 -20.98 9.54 -12.08
C VAL A 253 -20.30 10.82 -11.62
N ILE A 254 -20.59 11.94 -12.29
CA ILE A 254 -20.01 13.25 -11.95
C ILE A 254 -20.51 13.70 -10.58
N GLU A 255 -21.82 13.65 -10.33
CA GLU A 255 -22.43 14.03 -9.07
C GLU A 255 -21.87 13.20 -7.90
N ASN A 256 -21.74 11.89 -8.06
CA ASN A 256 -21.15 11.01 -7.06
C ASN A 256 -19.70 11.39 -6.75
N LEU A 257 -18.90 11.68 -7.77
CA LEU A 257 -17.50 12.06 -7.61
C LEU A 257 -17.38 13.41 -6.88
N GLU A 258 -18.24 14.39 -7.22
CA GLU A 258 -18.31 15.66 -6.50
C GLU A 258 -18.71 15.49 -5.05
N ASN A 259 -19.73 14.67 -4.78
CA ASN A 259 -20.18 14.38 -3.43
C ASN A 259 -19.09 13.72 -2.58
N ILE A 260 -18.28 12.81 -3.15
CA ILE A 260 -17.13 12.24 -2.47
C ILE A 260 -16.13 13.34 -2.09
N ILE A 261 -15.76 14.21 -3.04
CA ILE A 261 -14.80 15.29 -2.83
C ILE A 261 -15.29 16.27 -1.77
N ILE A 262 -16.53 16.76 -1.90
CA ILE A 262 -17.12 17.76 -1.00
C ILE A 262 -17.25 17.18 0.41
N THR A 263 -17.77 15.96 0.53
CA THR A 263 -17.99 15.33 1.83
C THR A 263 -16.68 15.11 2.56
N THR A 264 -15.66 14.56 1.90
CA THR A 264 -14.37 14.29 2.52
C THR A 264 -13.61 15.57 2.89
N LYS A 265 -13.65 16.61 2.07
CA LYS A 265 -13.09 17.92 2.42
C LYS A 265 -13.72 18.50 3.69
N ASN A 266 -15.04 18.42 3.82
CA ASN A 266 -15.76 19.04 4.92
C ASN A 266 -15.76 18.23 6.22
N THR A 267 -15.55 16.90 6.15
CA THR A 267 -15.62 16.02 7.33
C THR A 267 -14.26 15.73 7.95
N CYS A 268 -13.20 15.62 7.17
CA CYS A 268 -11.88 15.26 7.68
C CYS A 268 -10.74 16.17 7.21
N ASN A 269 -11.05 17.33 6.62
CA ASN A 269 -10.05 18.24 6.04
C ASN A 269 -9.12 17.52 5.03
N ALA A 270 -9.66 16.56 4.28
CA ALA A 270 -8.88 15.85 3.28
C ALA A 270 -8.38 16.83 2.21
N ASN A 271 -7.08 16.80 1.95
CA ASN A 271 -6.50 17.49 0.80
C ASN A 271 -6.72 16.61 -0.44
N ILE A 272 -7.89 16.76 -1.06
CA ILE A 272 -8.34 15.97 -2.21
C ILE A 272 -8.65 16.87 -3.41
N ILE A 273 -8.20 16.46 -4.59
CA ILE A 273 -8.42 17.17 -5.84
C ILE A 273 -8.89 16.21 -6.93
N PHE A 274 -9.79 16.67 -7.80
CA PHE A 274 -10.08 15.98 -9.04
C PHE A 274 -8.90 16.13 -10.01
N ASP A 275 -8.52 15.01 -10.62
CA ASP A 275 -7.41 14.97 -11.57
C ASP A 275 -7.77 14.09 -12.77
N PRO A 276 -8.16 14.67 -13.91
CA PRO A 276 -8.55 13.91 -15.10
C PRO A 276 -7.40 13.10 -15.69
N THR A 277 -6.14 13.42 -15.36
CA THR A 277 -4.96 12.67 -15.84
C THR A 277 -4.66 11.45 -15.00
N LEU A 278 -5.30 11.31 -13.83
CA LEU A 278 -5.10 10.15 -12.98
C LEU A 278 -5.66 8.91 -13.66
N VAL A 279 -4.77 8.01 -14.02
CA VAL A 279 -5.07 6.66 -14.49
C VAL A 279 -4.39 5.67 -13.55
N ARG A 280 -5.03 4.54 -13.29
CA ARG A 280 -4.45 3.44 -12.52
C ARG A 280 -4.27 2.25 -13.41
N GLY A 281 -3.03 1.74 -13.52
CA GLY A 281 -2.63 0.68 -14.44
C GLY A 281 -3.21 -0.72 -14.16
N MET A 282 -4.12 -0.84 -13.20
CA MET A 282 -4.79 -2.11 -12.89
C MET A 282 -6.13 -2.17 -13.61
N SER A 283 -6.27 -3.07 -14.56
CA SER A 283 -7.46 -3.23 -15.41
C SER A 283 -8.73 -3.64 -14.65
N TYR A 284 -8.64 -3.95 -13.37
CA TYR A 284 -9.78 -4.40 -12.56
C TYR A 284 -10.64 -3.29 -11.97
N TYR A 285 -10.19 -2.02 -11.98
CA TYR A 285 -11.01 -0.92 -11.46
C TYR A 285 -12.25 -0.67 -12.31
N THR A 286 -13.37 -0.37 -11.64
CA THR A 286 -14.70 -0.24 -12.26
C THR A 286 -15.37 1.11 -12.05
N GLY A 287 -14.84 1.96 -11.18
CA GLY A 287 -15.41 3.24 -10.77
C GLY A 287 -14.36 4.24 -10.30
N PRO A 288 -14.61 4.96 -9.19
CA PRO A 288 -13.65 5.90 -8.63
C PRO A 288 -12.28 5.27 -8.36
N ILE A 289 -11.23 6.03 -8.67
CA ILE A 289 -9.83 5.68 -8.45
C ILE A 289 -9.14 6.82 -7.71
N PHE A 290 -8.23 6.49 -6.80
CA PHE A 290 -7.51 7.49 -6.00
C PHE A 290 -6.04 7.18 -5.87
N GLU A 291 -5.25 8.24 -5.73
CA GLU A 291 -3.82 8.16 -5.53
C GLU A 291 -3.36 9.22 -4.53
N ILE A 292 -2.43 8.85 -3.65
CA ILE A 292 -1.80 9.79 -2.74
C ILE A 292 -0.50 10.27 -3.38
N ALA A 293 -0.45 11.53 -3.73
CA ALA A 293 0.75 12.23 -4.15
C ALA A 293 1.39 12.96 -2.96
N SER A 294 2.71 13.04 -2.92
CA SER A 294 3.45 13.82 -1.93
C SER A 294 4.59 14.56 -2.61
N PRO A 295 4.81 15.85 -2.30
CA PRO A 295 5.96 16.57 -2.81
C PRO A 295 7.31 16.03 -2.27
N GLU A 296 7.26 15.24 -1.21
CA GLU A 296 8.42 14.67 -0.52
C GLU A 296 8.86 13.32 -1.11
N PHE A 297 8.12 12.77 -2.06
CA PHE A 297 8.45 11.52 -2.70
C PHE A 297 8.07 11.53 -4.19
N GLN A 298 9.02 11.22 -5.06
CA GLN A 298 8.74 11.11 -6.48
C GLN A 298 7.84 9.88 -6.77
N GLY A 299 6.60 10.12 -7.15
CA GLY A 299 5.56 9.14 -7.39
C GLY A 299 4.58 9.00 -6.24
N SER A 300 3.65 8.08 -6.39
CA SER A 300 2.55 7.85 -5.45
C SER A 300 3.02 7.21 -4.15
N ILE A 301 2.48 7.62 -3.02
CA ILE A 301 2.70 6.99 -1.71
C ILE A 301 1.53 6.11 -1.25
N GLY A 302 0.54 5.91 -2.09
CA GLY A 302 -0.61 5.05 -1.85
C GLY A 302 -1.65 5.20 -2.94
N GLY A 303 -2.70 4.41 -2.89
CA GLY A 303 -3.82 4.54 -3.79
C GLY A 303 -4.74 3.34 -3.81
N GLY A 304 -5.87 3.49 -4.49
CA GLY A 304 -6.91 2.50 -4.53
C GLY A 304 -8.00 2.82 -5.53
N GLY A 305 -9.19 2.25 -5.30
CA GLY A 305 -10.37 2.49 -6.11
C GLY A 305 -11.39 1.36 -6.00
N ARG A 306 -12.50 1.51 -6.72
CA ARG A 306 -13.58 0.53 -6.82
C ARG A 306 -13.25 -0.59 -7.81
N TYR A 307 -13.49 -1.85 -7.41
CA TYR A 307 -13.14 -3.03 -8.20
C TYR A 307 -14.21 -4.15 -8.12
N ASP A 308 -15.44 -3.82 -8.43
CA ASP A 308 -16.64 -4.65 -8.22
C ASP A 308 -16.62 -6.01 -8.92
N LYS A 309 -15.79 -6.17 -9.98
CA LYS A 309 -15.71 -7.42 -10.75
C LYS A 309 -14.71 -8.45 -10.21
N MET A 310 -13.93 -8.11 -9.19
CA MET A 310 -12.86 -8.98 -8.72
C MET A 310 -13.39 -10.22 -7.98
N ILE A 311 -14.33 -10.01 -7.07
CA ILE A 311 -14.88 -11.08 -6.22
C ILE A 311 -15.73 -12.05 -7.04
N SER A 312 -16.45 -11.54 -8.04
CA SER A 312 -17.29 -12.39 -8.92
C SER A 312 -16.49 -13.40 -9.74
N LYS A 313 -15.18 -13.26 -9.85
CA LYS A 313 -14.31 -14.28 -10.46
C LYS A 313 -14.22 -15.57 -9.61
N PHE A 314 -14.44 -15.46 -8.31
CA PHE A 314 -14.41 -16.60 -7.39
C PHE A 314 -15.80 -17.16 -7.08
N ILE A 315 -16.82 -16.29 -7.09
CA ILE A 315 -18.21 -16.65 -6.82
C ILE A 315 -19.12 -15.97 -7.84
N ASN A 316 -20.16 -16.64 -8.30
CA ASN A 316 -21.12 -16.10 -9.28
C ASN A 316 -22.09 -15.08 -8.64
N ILE A 317 -21.61 -14.25 -7.74
CA ILE A 317 -22.38 -13.20 -7.06
C ILE A 317 -21.64 -11.88 -7.25
N SER A 318 -22.36 -10.89 -7.79
CA SER A 318 -21.83 -9.51 -7.88
C SER A 318 -21.67 -8.96 -6.46
N THR A 319 -20.44 -8.64 -6.09
CA THR A 319 -20.11 -8.06 -4.79
C THR A 319 -19.34 -6.76 -5.01
N PRO A 320 -19.97 -5.60 -4.76
CA PRO A 320 -19.29 -4.33 -4.84
C PRO A 320 -18.07 -4.31 -3.90
N ALA A 321 -16.97 -3.76 -4.37
CA ALA A 321 -15.74 -3.71 -3.61
C ALA A 321 -14.96 -2.43 -3.91
N CYS A 322 -14.47 -1.78 -2.85
CA CYS A 322 -13.59 -0.62 -2.95
C CYS A 322 -12.47 -0.75 -1.91
N GLY A 323 -11.26 -0.38 -2.28
CA GLY A 323 -10.11 -0.53 -1.38
C GLY A 323 -9.07 0.58 -1.52
N PHE A 324 -8.26 0.73 -0.48
CA PHE A 324 -7.19 1.70 -0.40
C PHE A 324 -5.94 1.08 0.21
N SER A 325 -4.79 1.25 -0.46
CA SER A 325 -3.49 0.72 -0.02
C SER A 325 -2.52 1.86 0.30
N ILE A 326 -1.90 1.81 1.47
CA ILE A 326 -0.78 2.68 1.83
C ILE A 326 0.52 2.07 1.33
N GLY A 327 1.30 2.85 0.60
CA GLY A 327 2.67 2.52 0.22
C GLY A 327 3.61 2.61 1.41
N PHE A 328 3.56 1.62 2.29
CA PHE A 328 4.22 1.60 3.59
C PHE A 328 5.72 1.94 3.52
N GLU A 329 6.44 1.33 2.59
CA GLU A 329 7.89 1.56 2.44
C GLU A 329 8.21 3.02 2.04
N ARG A 330 7.32 3.64 1.26
CA ARG A 330 7.47 5.03 0.83
C ARG A 330 7.19 6.00 1.96
N LEU A 331 6.13 5.75 2.74
CA LEU A 331 5.82 6.53 3.94
C LEU A 331 6.97 6.46 4.95
N VAL A 332 7.49 5.26 5.23
CA VAL A 332 8.66 5.08 6.11
C VAL A 332 9.89 5.79 5.55
N SER A 333 10.13 5.73 4.23
CA SER A 333 11.27 6.43 3.61
C SER A 333 11.19 7.95 3.81
N ILE A 334 10.02 8.56 3.66
CA ILE A 334 9.81 10.00 3.92
C ILE A 334 10.12 10.33 5.39
N LEU A 335 9.64 9.53 6.32
CA LEU A 335 9.88 9.75 7.74
C LEU A 335 11.37 9.64 8.11
N LEU A 336 12.08 8.67 7.52
CA LEU A 336 13.53 8.52 7.70
C LEU A 336 14.31 9.72 7.15
N GLU A 337 13.96 10.21 5.96
CA GLU A 337 14.60 11.40 5.35
C GLU A 337 14.35 12.68 6.15
N LYS A 338 13.20 12.76 6.83
CA LYS A 338 12.88 13.83 7.78
C LYS A 338 13.54 13.66 9.15
N ASN A 339 14.33 12.62 9.36
CA ASN A 339 14.90 12.29 10.68
C ASN A 339 13.84 12.20 11.77
N PHE A 340 12.65 11.67 11.41
CA PHE A 340 11.55 11.53 12.33
C PHE A 340 11.95 10.68 13.53
N LYS A 341 11.69 11.19 14.73
CA LYS A 341 11.91 10.45 15.98
C LYS A 341 10.58 9.93 16.51
N VAL A 342 10.51 8.63 16.74
CA VAL A 342 9.35 8.02 17.36
C VAL A 342 9.20 8.59 18.77
N PRO A 343 8.01 9.12 19.16
CA PRO A 343 7.79 9.61 20.51
C PRO A 343 8.05 8.49 21.53
N GLU A 344 8.93 8.74 22.48
CA GLU A 344 9.21 7.77 23.55
C GLU A 344 7.98 7.63 24.46
N THR A 345 7.46 6.44 24.54
CA THR A 345 6.28 6.12 25.38
C THR A 345 6.65 5.45 26.69
N LYS A 346 7.91 5.00 26.83
CA LYS A 346 8.39 4.28 28.01
C LYS A 346 9.77 4.78 28.42
N GLU A 347 9.95 4.97 29.72
CA GLU A 347 11.27 5.25 30.30
C GLU A 347 12.21 4.07 30.06
N LYS A 348 13.42 4.36 29.56
CA LYS A 348 14.47 3.36 29.33
C LYS A 348 15.50 3.42 30.45
N CYS A 349 15.68 2.30 31.14
CA CYS A 349 16.65 2.12 32.21
C CYS A 349 17.68 1.07 31.78
N VAL A 350 18.93 1.21 32.21
CA VAL A 350 19.93 0.18 32.04
C VAL A 350 20.65 -0.09 33.36
N PHE A 351 20.83 -1.38 33.66
CA PHE A 351 21.61 -1.85 34.79
C PHE A 351 22.94 -2.37 34.28
N ILE A 352 24.03 -1.71 34.67
CA ILE A 352 25.41 -2.12 34.34
C ILE A 352 25.99 -2.80 35.57
N ILE A 353 26.31 -4.07 35.44
CA ILE A 353 26.70 -4.93 36.56
C ILE A 353 28.19 -5.28 36.42
N GLU A 354 28.95 -5.16 37.51
CA GLU A 354 30.32 -5.69 37.58
C GLU A 354 30.30 -7.23 37.64
N LYS A 355 31.32 -7.88 37.04
CA LYS A 355 31.43 -9.33 37.09
C LYS A 355 31.49 -9.82 38.53
N ASN A 356 30.91 -10.99 38.79
CA ASN A 356 30.86 -11.66 40.11
C ASN A 356 29.91 -10.99 41.16
N MET A 357 29.04 -10.05 40.73
CA MET A 357 27.99 -9.54 41.62
C MET A 357 26.85 -10.56 41.80
N PRO A 358 26.22 -10.61 42.99
CA PRO A 358 25.04 -11.44 43.21
C PRO A 358 23.88 -10.90 42.36
N LEU A 359 23.36 -11.70 41.43
CA LEU A 359 22.39 -11.26 40.41
C LEU A 359 20.94 -11.25 40.92
N ILE A 360 20.64 -12.01 41.98
CA ILE A 360 19.22 -12.23 42.38
C ILE A 360 18.49 -10.95 42.64
N ASP A 361 19.01 -10.09 43.52
CA ASP A 361 18.31 -8.88 43.93
C ASP A 361 18.33 -7.81 42.83
N ILE A 362 19.38 -7.74 42.03
CA ILE A 362 19.50 -6.86 40.86
C ILE A 362 18.42 -7.23 39.82
N LEU A 363 18.25 -8.51 39.54
CA LEU A 363 17.25 -8.98 38.59
C LEU A 363 15.82 -8.85 39.13
N LYS A 364 15.60 -9.00 40.44
CA LYS A 364 14.32 -8.71 41.06
C LYS A 364 13.95 -7.23 40.88
N GLU A 365 14.88 -6.32 41.13
CA GLU A 365 14.66 -4.88 40.93
C GLU A 365 14.38 -4.56 39.45
N ALA A 366 15.14 -5.14 38.53
CA ALA A 366 14.88 -4.97 37.11
C ALA A 366 13.47 -5.43 36.73
N ASN A 367 13.00 -6.54 37.29
CA ASN A 367 11.65 -7.06 37.03
C ASN A 367 10.54 -6.16 37.62
N ILE A 368 10.78 -5.56 38.81
CA ILE A 368 9.85 -4.58 39.38
C ILE A 368 9.66 -3.39 38.43
N LEU A 369 10.77 -2.85 37.88
CA LEU A 369 10.71 -1.75 36.93
C LEU A 369 10.03 -2.14 35.60
N ARG A 370 10.28 -3.37 35.12
CA ARG A 370 9.58 -3.90 33.92
C ARG A 370 8.07 -4.00 34.14
N ASN A 371 7.65 -4.45 35.33
CA ASN A 371 6.24 -4.51 35.70
C ASN A 371 5.59 -3.09 35.84
N GLN A 372 6.40 -2.06 36.06
CA GLN A 372 6.00 -0.65 35.98
C GLN A 372 6.00 -0.08 34.56
N ASN A 373 5.99 -0.93 33.54
CA ASN A 373 5.99 -0.57 32.13
C ASN A 373 7.25 0.17 31.64
N LYS A 374 8.39 0.01 32.32
CA LYS A 374 9.69 0.55 31.89
C LYS A 374 10.46 -0.47 31.06
N ILE A 375 11.30 0.01 30.15
CA ILE A 375 12.25 -0.83 29.43
C ILE A 375 13.52 -0.94 30.26
N VAL A 376 13.88 -2.14 30.72
CA VAL A 376 15.07 -2.36 31.54
C VAL A 376 16.03 -3.32 30.84
N LYS A 377 17.18 -2.80 30.39
CA LYS A 377 18.31 -3.55 29.84
C LYS A 377 19.26 -3.91 31.00
N VAL A 378 19.69 -5.16 31.09
CA VAL A 378 20.64 -5.60 32.08
C VAL A 378 21.87 -6.15 31.37
N MET A 379 23.04 -5.68 31.73
CA MET A 379 24.28 -6.08 31.06
C MET A 379 25.52 -5.99 31.97
N TYR A 380 26.55 -6.72 31.65
CA TYR A 380 27.80 -6.57 32.34
C TYR A 380 28.60 -5.34 31.87
N ARG A 381 29.39 -4.80 32.77
CA ARG A 381 30.29 -3.68 32.47
C ARG A 381 31.39 -4.14 31.50
N ASN A 382 31.57 -3.37 30.44
CA ASN A 382 32.63 -3.58 29.45
C ASN A 382 33.98 -2.98 29.96
N LYS A 383 35.10 -3.41 29.38
CA LYS A 383 36.41 -2.82 29.64
C LYS A 383 36.43 -1.31 29.35
N ASN A 384 35.75 -0.88 28.26
CA ASN A 384 35.57 0.52 27.96
C ASN A 384 34.17 0.99 28.41
N ALA A 385 34.03 1.20 29.72
CA ALA A 385 32.74 1.59 30.31
C ALA A 385 32.23 2.98 29.83
N LYS A 386 33.13 3.88 29.45
CA LYS A 386 32.75 5.21 28.95
C LYS A 386 32.03 5.08 27.60
N HIS A 387 32.63 4.39 26.66
CA HIS A 387 32.03 4.14 25.33
C HIS A 387 30.74 3.32 25.42
N GLN A 388 30.69 2.35 26.37
CA GLN A 388 29.44 1.60 26.63
C GLN A 388 28.28 2.51 27.03
N LYS A 389 28.53 3.52 27.90
CA LYS A 389 27.51 4.47 28.31
C LYS A 389 27.13 5.43 27.19
N GLU A 390 28.08 5.88 26.40
CA GLU A 390 27.81 6.74 25.25
C GLU A 390 26.82 6.06 24.28
N ILE A 391 27.07 4.81 23.92
CA ILE A 391 26.14 4.04 23.07
C ILE A 391 24.75 3.90 23.72
N LEU A 392 24.70 3.62 25.00
CA LEU A 392 23.43 3.46 25.70
C LEU A 392 22.61 4.76 25.77
N LEU A 393 23.29 5.91 25.93
CA LEU A 393 22.65 7.22 25.87
C LEU A 393 22.12 7.51 24.46
N GLU A 394 22.87 7.16 23.42
CA GLU A 394 22.42 7.25 22.00
C GLU A 394 21.21 6.36 21.74
N GLU A 395 21.14 5.19 22.36
CA GLU A 395 19.96 4.28 22.31
C GLU A 395 18.76 4.81 23.15
N GLY A 396 18.91 5.96 23.86
CA GLY A 396 17.86 6.57 24.67
C GLY A 396 17.75 6.04 26.11
N TYR A 397 18.74 5.29 26.62
CA TYR A 397 18.78 4.86 28.02
C TYR A 397 19.29 5.99 28.90
N THR A 398 18.38 6.85 29.36
CA THR A 398 18.71 8.04 30.17
C THR A 398 18.90 7.70 31.64
N ASN A 399 18.35 6.60 32.11
CA ASN A 399 18.48 6.13 33.50
C ASN A 399 19.46 4.97 33.58
N ILE A 400 20.73 5.28 33.96
CA ILE A 400 21.82 4.31 34.07
C ILE A 400 22.07 4.00 35.53
N LYS A 401 21.83 2.77 35.97
CA LYS A 401 22.16 2.28 37.31
C LYS A 401 23.35 1.32 37.24
N GLU A 402 24.35 1.57 38.06
CA GLU A 402 25.56 0.78 38.10
C GLU A 402 25.64 -0.01 39.44
N PHE A 403 26.05 -1.24 39.35
CA PHE A 403 26.24 -2.14 40.50
C PHE A 403 27.71 -2.56 40.55
N PHE A 404 28.39 -2.21 41.62
CA PHE A 404 29.79 -2.50 41.86
C PHE A 404 29.97 -3.29 43.13
N ASN A 405 31.03 -4.13 43.19
CA ASN A 405 31.50 -4.65 44.45
C ASN A 405 32.13 -3.48 45.25
N ASN A 406 31.49 -3.06 46.34
CA ASN A 406 32.19 -2.22 47.31
C ASN A 406 33.30 -3.05 47.91
N LYS A 407 34.56 -2.78 47.49
CA LYS A 407 35.73 -3.33 48.17
C LYS A 407 35.89 -2.74 49.56
#